data_29b85a8be61396636f2666ad7ca22481
#
_entry.id   29b85a8be61396636f2666ad7ca22481
#
_cell.length_a   1.000
_cell.length_b   1.000
_cell.length_c   1.000
_cell.angle_alpha   90.00
_cell.angle_beta   90.00
_cell.angle_gamma   90.00
#
_symmetry.space_group_name_H-M   'P 1'
#
loop_
_entity.id
_entity.type
_entity.pdbx_description
1 polymer ?
#
loop_
_entity_poly.entity_id
_entity_poly.type
_entity_poly.pdbx_seq_one_letter_code
_entity_poly.pdbx_strand_id
1 'polypeptide(L)'
;ERIEPSNNSLFGMVVVRTALRRFPTAQRAFDRQGGIDIDRLQESALFPGTPVAILHASRDKKWYFVQAENYAAWVSAEAVGWAPRDMVMAYATRQPRRYITGSQVRTVFHPYAKQVSELTLDMGSSFPARTDWPLSEPVNGQGSLGSWIIELPLRLDNGILHFKPALLPRSADTAPAPLPASQANLIRQSFKFLGERY
;
A
#
# COMPACT_ATOMS: atom_id res chain seq x y z
N GLU A 1 31.96 -3.20 6.28
CA GLU A 1 31.28 -2.11 5.54
C GLU A 1 31.05 -0.95 6.50
N ARG A 2 31.56 0.24 6.18
CA ARG A 2 31.49 1.41 7.07
C ARG A 2 30.09 2.01 7.00
N ILE A 3 29.36 1.96 8.08
CA ILE A 3 28.11 2.72 8.22
C ILE A 3 28.51 4.21 8.29
N GLU A 4 28.06 5.01 7.34
CA GLU A 4 28.30 6.45 7.35
C GLU A 4 27.66 7.06 8.61
N PRO A 5 28.37 7.96 9.31
CA PRO A 5 27.90 8.53 10.60
C PRO A 5 26.68 9.43 10.48
N SER A 6 26.27 9.83 9.28
CA SER A 6 25.03 10.55 9.01
C SER A 6 24.44 10.07 7.69
N ASN A 7 23.45 9.18 7.75
CA ASN A 7 22.62 8.91 6.59
C ASN A 7 21.51 9.95 6.53
N ASN A 8 21.43 10.70 5.44
CA ASN A 8 20.19 11.37 5.08
C ASN A 8 19.17 10.27 4.79
N SER A 9 18.37 9.93 5.79
CA SER A 9 17.32 8.91 5.64
C SER A 9 16.40 9.32 4.50
N LEU A 10 16.32 8.49 3.47
CA LEU A 10 15.34 8.67 2.42
C LEU A 10 13.97 8.25 2.95
N PHE A 11 12.95 8.93 2.50
CA PHE A 11 11.57 8.55 2.81
C PHE A 11 10.89 8.03 1.56
N GLY A 12 9.90 7.18 1.76
CA GLY A 12 9.13 6.61 0.67
C GLY A 12 7.75 6.19 1.13
N MET A 13 7.02 5.69 0.18
CA MET A 13 5.69 5.15 0.40
C MET A 13 5.54 3.84 -0.37
N VAL A 14 4.93 2.86 0.27
CA VAL A 14 4.59 1.61 -0.40
C VAL A 14 3.54 1.89 -1.46
N VAL A 15 3.76 1.42 -2.68
CA VAL A 15 2.87 1.64 -3.83
C VAL A 15 2.10 0.40 -4.25
N VAL A 16 2.57 -0.78 -3.84
CA VAL A 16 1.92 -2.07 -4.07
C VAL A 16 2.11 -2.96 -2.85
N ARG A 17 1.15 -3.84 -2.56
CA ARG A 17 1.30 -4.83 -1.47
C ARG A 17 2.64 -5.55 -1.61
N THR A 18 3.43 -5.56 -0.54
CA THR A 18 4.76 -6.16 -0.53
C THR A 18 5.02 -6.91 0.76
N ALA A 19 5.73 -8.04 0.65
CA ALA A 19 6.19 -8.79 1.81
C ALA A 19 7.32 -8.04 2.52
N LEU A 20 7.25 -7.96 3.83
CA LEU A 20 8.37 -7.66 4.71
C LEU A 20 9.20 -8.93 4.88
N ARG A 21 10.46 -8.88 4.52
CA ARG A 21 11.33 -10.06 4.48
C ARG A 21 12.50 -9.92 5.45
N ARG A 22 12.87 -11.04 6.06
CA ARG A 22 14.01 -11.13 6.97
C ARG A 22 15.35 -10.83 6.27
N PHE A 23 15.46 -11.23 5.00
CA PHE A 23 16.64 -11.02 4.15
C PHE A 23 16.26 -10.42 2.80
N PRO A 24 17.18 -9.71 2.11
CA PRO A 24 16.94 -9.11 0.80
C PRO A 24 16.92 -10.19 -0.30
N THR A 25 15.93 -11.06 -0.29
CA THR A 25 15.77 -12.15 -1.25
C THR A 25 14.30 -12.48 -1.51
N ALA A 26 13.98 -12.84 -2.74
CA ALA A 26 12.67 -13.38 -3.11
C ALA A 26 12.56 -14.89 -2.85
N GLN A 27 13.66 -15.56 -2.47
CA GLN A 27 13.63 -16.99 -2.15
C GLN A 27 12.68 -17.26 -1.00
N ARG A 28 11.90 -18.32 -1.12
CA ARG A 28 11.02 -18.82 -0.07
C ARG A 28 11.73 -19.94 0.68
N ALA A 29 11.55 -19.99 1.98
CA ALA A 29 12.03 -21.07 2.84
C ALA A 29 10.86 -21.71 3.57
N PHE A 30 10.80 -23.04 3.51
CA PHE A 30 9.76 -23.83 4.13
C PHE A 30 10.36 -24.71 5.24
N ASP A 31 9.51 -25.27 6.10
CA ASP A 31 9.98 -26.23 7.09
C ASP A 31 10.37 -27.57 6.46
N ARG A 32 11.05 -28.42 7.24
CA ARG A 32 11.54 -29.73 6.78
C ARG A 32 10.44 -30.76 6.51
N GLN A 33 9.20 -30.49 6.91
CA GLN A 33 8.07 -31.40 6.79
C GLN A 33 7.29 -31.22 5.47
N GLY A 34 7.81 -30.40 4.54
CA GLY A 34 7.21 -30.23 3.21
C GLY A 34 5.99 -29.29 3.16
N GLY A 35 5.68 -28.59 4.23
CA GLY A 35 4.65 -27.55 4.23
C GLY A 35 5.09 -26.38 3.35
N ILE A 36 4.29 -26.05 2.31
CA ILE A 36 4.58 -24.96 1.35
C ILE A 36 3.74 -23.71 1.61
N ASP A 37 2.93 -23.70 2.65
CA ASP A 37 1.98 -22.61 2.90
C ASP A 37 2.63 -21.42 3.60
N ILE A 38 3.59 -21.65 4.49
CA ILE A 38 4.22 -20.59 5.29
C ILE A 38 5.67 -20.39 4.86
N ASP A 39 5.95 -19.22 4.28
CA ASP A 39 7.33 -18.79 3.97
C ASP A 39 8.00 -18.27 5.25
N ARG A 40 9.01 -19.01 5.75
CA ARG A 40 9.76 -18.69 6.98
C ARG A 40 10.63 -17.43 6.88
N LEU A 41 10.82 -16.90 5.69
CA LEU A 41 11.55 -15.64 5.46
C LEU A 41 10.62 -14.43 5.32
N GLN A 42 9.31 -14.64 5.30
CA GLN A 42 8.34 -13.55 5.33
C GLN A 42 7.94 -13.26 6.79
N GLU A 43 8.16 -12.01 7.21
CA GLU A 43 7.87 -11.55 8.56
C GLU A 43 6.46 -10.96 8.66
N SER A 44 6.05 -10.17 7.66
CA SER A 44 4.76 -9.49 7.58
C SER A 44 4.52 -8.98 6.16
N ALA A 45 3.59 -8.06 5.99
CA ALA A 45 3.34 -7.35 4.74
C ALA A 45 3.10 -5.85 4.97
N LEU A 46 3.42 -5.04 3.97
CA LEU A 46 3.02 -3.64 3.89
C LEU A 46 2.06 -3.44 2.72
N PHE A 47 1.21 -2.44 2.86
CA PHE A 47 0.14 -2.13 1.92
C PHE A 47 0.35 -0.75 1.27
N PRO A 48 -0.24 -0.51 0.07
CA PRO A 48 -0.16 0.79 -0.59
C PRO A 48 -0.61 1.92 0.35
N GLY A 49 0.13 3.03 0.33
CA GLY A 49 -0.12 4.17 1.19
C GLY A 49 0.60 4.13 2.54
N THR A 50 1.32 3.04 2.87
CA THR A 50 2.14 2.97 4.08
C THR A 50 3.41 3.80 3.92
N PRO A 51 3.65 4.83 4.78
CA PRO A 51 4.90 5.58 4.79
C PRO A 51 6.03 4.75 5.38
N VAL A 52 7.24 4.90 4.83
CA VAL A 52 8.43 4.22 5.32
C VAL A 52 9.65 5.15 5.32
N ALA A 53 10.54 4.96 6.28
CA ALA A 53 11.89 5.48 6.20
C ALA A 53 12.80 4.42 5.56
N ILE A 54 13.53 4.79 4.51
CA ILE A 54 14.47 3.91 3.83
C ILE A 54 15.81 4.07 4.51
N LEU A 55 16.22 3.05 5.26
CA LEU A 55 17.43 3.07 6.08
C LEU A 55 18.66 2.57 5.31
N HIS A 56 18.45 1.63 4.39
CA HIS A 56 19.53 1.02 3.63
C HIS A 56 19.03 0.45 2.30
N ALA A 57 19.91 0.34 1.31
CA ALA A 57 19.67 -0.35 0.04
C ALA A 57 20.63 -1.53 -0.11
N SER A 58 20.15 -2.65 -0.66
CA SER A 58 21.02 -3.77 -1.03
C SER A 58 22.04 -3.37 -2.11
N ARG A 59 23.13 -4.10 -2.24
CA ARG A 59 24.18 -3.82 -3.23
C ARG A 59 23.66 -3.77 -4.68
N ASP A 60 22.73 -4.65 -5.00
CA ASP A 60 22.09 -4.72 -6.31
C ASP A 60 20.93 -3.72 -6.48
N LYS A 61 20.64 -2.91 -5.43
CA LYS A 61 19.57 -1.91 -5.37
C LYS A 61 18.16 -2.47 -5.59
N LYS A 62 17.98 -3.77 -5.49
CA LYS A 62 16.67 -4.42 -5.64
C LYS A 62 15.86 -4.46 -4.36
N TRP A 63 16.47 -4.18 -3.22
CA TRP A 63 15.85 -4.26 -1.90
C TRP A 63 16.18 -3.03 -1.09
N TYR A 64 15.19 -2.56 -0.33
CA TYR A 64 15.33 -1.53 0.70
C TYR A 64 15.10 -2.14 2.07
N PHE A 65 15.98 -1.84 3.03
CA PHE A 65 15.70 -2.05 4.45
C PHE A 65 14.95 -0.83 4.93
N VAL A 66 13.69 -1.03 5.32
CA VAL A 66 12.78 0.06 5.67
C VAL A 66 12.31 -0.05 7.11
N GLN A 67 12.05 1.10 7.74
CA GLN A 67 11.30 1.24 8.96
C GLN A 67 9.90 1.71 8.62
N ALA A 68 8.90 0.86 8.84
CA ALA A 68 7.49 1.22 8.89
C ALA A 68 7.10 1.58 10.34
N GLU A 69 5.83 1.92 10.59
CA GLU A 69 5.36 2.30 11.93
C GLU A 69 5.71 1.27 13.00
N ASN A 70 5.48 -0.02 12.73
CA ASN A 70 5.58 -1.09 13.73
C ASN A 70 6.68 -2.12 13.46
N TYR A 71 7.36 -2.05 12.31
CA TYR A 71 8.30 -3.10 11.91
C TYR A 71 9.40 -2.58 10.99
N ALA A 72 10.60 -3.16 11.14
CA ALA A 72 11.74 -2.92 10.24
C ALA A 72 12.15 -4.21 9.55
N ALA A 73 12.18 -4.21 8.22
CA ALA A 73 12.59 -5.38 7.43
C ALA A 73 12.92 -4.98 5.98
N TRP A 74 13.31 -5.95 5.18
CA TRP A 74 13.57 -5.77 3.76
C TRP A 74 12.29 -5.83 2.93
N VAL A 75 12.16 -4.92 1.97
CA VAL A 75 11.10 -4.89 0.95
C VAL A 75 11.70 -4.79 -0.44
N SER A 76 10.97 -5.24 -1.45
CA SER A 76 11.37 -4.98 -2.84
C SER A 76 11.43 -3.47 -3.10
N ALA A 77 12.51 -3.00 -3.71
CA ALA A 77 12.66 -1.59 -4.08
C ALA A 77 11.59 -1.12 -5.08
N GLU A 78 11.07 -2.04 -5.91
CA GLU A 78 9.98 -1.76 -6.85
C GLU A 78 8.64 -1.46 -6.15
N ALA A 79 8.47 -1.94 -4.91
CA ALA A 79 7.27 -1.72 -4.14
C ALA A 79 7.23 -0.36 -3.42
N VAL A 80 8.31 0.44 -3.49
CA VAL A 80 8.44 1.70 -2.75
C VAL A 80 8.79 2.84 -3.70
N GLY A 81 7.93 3.86 -3.75
CA GLY A 81 8.25 5.14 -4.37
C GLY A 81 8.92 6.06 -3.33
N TRP A 82 10.06 6.66 -3.66
CA TRP A 82 10.75 7.58 -2.76
C TRP A 82 10.40 9.05 -3.03
N ALA A 83 10.36 9.86 -1.99
CA ALA A 83 10.06 11.28 -2.04
C ALA A 83 10.64 12.00 -0.80
N PRO A 84 10.70 13.34 -0.80
CA PRO A 84 10.96 14.10 0.41
C PRO A 84 9.98 13.76 1.54
N ARG A 85 10.48 13.80 2.77
CA ARG A 85 9.71 13.43 3.97
C ARG A 85 8.37 14.16 4.06
N ASP A 86 8.37 15.45 3.82
CA ASP A 86 7.18 16.32 3.89
C ASP A 86 6.11 15.91 2.88
N MET A 87 6.48 15.50 1.67
CA MET A 87 5.54 14.99 0.68
C MET A 87 4.90 13.67 1.16
N VAL A 88 5.70 12.75 1.68
CA VAL A 88 5.23 11.46 2.23
C VAL A 88 4.27 11.70 3.40
N MET A 89 4.66 12.57 4.35
CA MET A 89 3.85 12.87 5.54
C MET A 89 2.59 13.66 5.20
N ALA A 90 2.67 14.61 4.27
CA ALA A 90 1.51 15.35 3.80
C ALA A 90 0.44 14.42 3.18
N TYR A 91 0.84 13.41 2.43
CA TYR A 91 -0.08 12.41 1.91
C TYR A 91 -0.63 11.50 3.02
N ALA A 92 0.23 11.02 3.92
CA ALA A 92 -0.17 10.10 4.98
C ALA A 92 -1.20 10.71 5.95
N THR A 93 -1.12 12.02 6.18
CA THR A 93 -2.02 12.76 7.11
C THR A 93 -3.18 13.47 6.42
N ARG A 94 -3.21 13.51 5.09
CA ARG A 94 -4.24 14.23 4.31
C ARG A 94 -5.64 13.68 4.59
N GLN A 95 -6.57 14.60 4.83
CA GLN A 95 -8.00 14.32 5.03
C GLN A 95 -8.84 14.99 3.94
N PRO A 96 -10.06 14.52 3.66
CA PRO A 96 -10.66 13.28 4.18
C PRO A 96 -10.03 12.03 3.56
N ARG A 97 -10.25 10.86 4.18
CA ARG A 97 -9.75 9.57 3.68
C ARG A 97 -10.89 8.58 3.48
N ARG A 98 -10.61 7.57 2.65
CA ARG A 98 -11.47 6.40 2.49
C ARG A 98 -10.73 5.18 3.01
N TYR A 99 -11.33 4.45 3.95
CA TYR A 99 -10.78 3.26 4.60
C TYR A 99 -11.38 2.02 3.97
N ILE A 100 -10.54 1.06 3.60
CA ILE A 100 -10.97 -0.22 3.05
C ILE A 100 -11.43 -1.11 4.20
N THR A 101 -12.68 -1.55 4.17
CA THR A 101 -13.31 -2.41 5.18
C THR A 101 -13.71 -3.78 4.62
N GLY A 102 -13.72 -3.97 3.31
CA GLY A 102 -13.78 -5.28 2.68
C GLY A 102 -12.48 -6.06 2.84
N SER A 103 -12.48 -7.40 2.80
CA SER A 103 -11.23 -8.20 2.79
C SER A 103 -10.31 -7.70 1.69
N GLN A 104 -10.87 -7.53 0.51
CA GLN A 104 -10.25 -6.85 -0.62
C GLN A 104 -11.30 -6.09 -1.43
N VAL A 105 -10.91 -4.96 -2.00
CA VAL A 105 -11.71 -4.20 -2.97
C VAL A 105 -10.85 -3.88 -4.19
N ARG A 106 -11.49 -3.59 -5.32
CA ARG A 106 -10.76 -3.24 -6.55
C ARG A 106 -11.14 -1.85 -7.03
N THR A 107 -10.16 -1.14 -7.57
CA THR A 107 -10.41 0.09 -8.33
C THR A 107 -11.13 -0.23 -9.64
N VAL A 108 -11.81 0.77 -10.21
CA VAL A 108 -12.53 0.63 -11.48
C VAL A 108 -11.53 0.32 -12.61
N PHE A 109 -11.96 -0.54 -13.55
CA PHE A 109 -11.20 -0.80 -14.78
C PHE A 109 -10.95 0.50 -15.56
N HIS A 110 -9.72 0.67 -16.06
CA HIS A 110 -9.36 1.80 -16.90
C HIS A 110 -8.47 1.35 -18.07
N PRO A 111 -8.91 1.52 -19.33
CA PRO A 111 -8.19 0.96 -20.49
C PRO A 111 -6.82 1.60 -20.72
N TYR A 112 -6.65 2.87 -20.38
CA TYR A 112 -5.42 3.61 -20.67
C TYR A 112 -4.57 3.96 -19.44
N ALA A 113 -5.14 3.98 -18.25
CA ALA A 113 -4.45 4.26 -17.00
C ALA A 113 -4.20 2.96 -16.20
N LYS A 114 -3.43 2.04 -16.76
CA LYS A 114 -3.17 0.71 -16.19
C LYS A 114 -2.66 0.75 -14.75
N GLN A 115 -1.91 1.79 -14.39
CA GLN A 115 -1.35 1.94 -13.04
C GLN A 115 -2.39 2.12 -11.94
N VAL A 116 -3.64 2.44 -12.28
CA VAL A 116 -4.76 2.64 -11.33
C VAL A 116 -5.96 1.77 -11.65
N SER A 117 -5.84 0.89 -12.66
CA SER A 117 -6.91 0.00 -13.14
C SER A 117 -6.92 -1.31 -12.38
N GLU A 118 -8.08 -1.69 -11.82
CA GLU A 118 -8.34 -2.96 -11.15
C GLU A 118 -7.31 -3.34 -10.06
N LEU A 119 -6.72 -2.32 -9.43
CA LEU A 119 -5.81 -2.55 -8.32
C LEU A 119 -6.56 -3.12 -7.13
N THR A 120 -6.03 -4.20 -6.58
CA THR A 120 -6.52 -4.77 -5.33
C THR A 120 -6.00 -3.96 -4.16
N LEU A 121 -6.94 -3.50 -3.31
CA LEU A 121 -6.69 -2.76 -2.09
C LEU A 121 -7.18 -3.60 -0.91
N ASP A 122 -6.30 -3.84 0.05
CA ASP A 122 -6.55 -4.74 1.17
C ASP A 122 -7.21 -4.02 2.34
N MET A 123 -7.93 -4.78 3.18
CA MET A 123 -8.53 -4.30 4.42
C MET A 123 -7.51 -3.57 5.30
N GLY A 124 -7.93 -2.47 5.90
CA GLY A 124 -7.10 -1.64 6.77
C GLY A 124 -6.28 -0.58 6.05
N SER A 125 -6.09 -0.69 4.72
CA SER A 125 -5.49 0.41 3.96
C SER A 125 -6.44 1.59 3.84
N SER A 126 -5.90 2.80 3.71
CA SER A 126 -6.70 4.01 3.52
C SER A 126 -6.02 4.99 2.58
N PHE A 127 -6.82 5.75 1.86
CA PHE A 127 -6.35 6.66 0.83
C PHE A 127 -7.03 8.02 0.94
N PRO A 128 -6.35 9.14 0.68
CA PRO A 128 -6.98 10.45 0.57
C PRO A 128 -8.14 10.41 -0.42
N ALA A 129 -9.28 10.95 -0.04
CA ALA A 129 -10.46 11.07 -0.89
C ALA A 129 -10.57 12.48 -1.46
N ARG A 130 -10.79 12.59 -2.76
CA ARG A 130 -10.99 13.86 -3.46
C ARG A 130 -12.48 14.17 -3.50
N THR A 131 -12.97 14.79 -2.43
CA THR A 131 -14.39 15.22 -2.32
C THR A 131 -14.69 16.54 -3.03
N ASP A 132 -13.65 17.26 -3.37
CA ASP A 132 -13.65 18.56 -4.06
C ASP A 132 -13.60 18.44 -5.59
N TRP A 133 -13.55 17.22 -6.14
CA TRP A 133 -13.46 16.99 -7.58
C TRP A 133 -14.78 17.36 -8.28
N PRO A 134 -14.75 18.23 -9.30
CA PRO A 134 -15.98 18.61 -10.02
C PRO A 134 -16.61 17.40 -10.74
N LEU A 135 -17.91 17.22 -10.59
CA LEU A 135 -18.63 16.11 -11.25
C LEU A 135 -18.59 16.16 -12.78
N SER A 136 -18.40 17.35 -13.34
CA SER A 136 -18.23 17.56 -14.78
C SER A 136 -16.86 17.19 -15.30
N GLU A 137 -15.88 17.00 -14.41
CA GLU A 137 -14.50 16.72 -14.77
C GLU A 137 -14.22 15.22 -14.70
N PRO A 138 -13.84 14.58 -15.82
CA PRO A 138 -13.55 13.15 -15.81
C PRO A 138 -12.26 12.86 -15.07
N VAL A 139 -12.21 11.71 -14.39
CA VAL A 139 -11.02 11.17 -13.74
C VAL A 139 -10.30 10.26 -14.74
N ASN A 140 -9.10 10.64 -15.15
CA ASN A 140 -8.34 9.95 -16.21
C ASN A 140 -9.15 9.72 -17.50
N GLY A 141 -10.15 10.56 -17.81
CA GLY A 141 -11.03 10.40 -18.95
C GLY A 141 -12.30 9.57 -18.71
N GLN A 142 -12.55 9.13 -17.48
CA GLN A 142 -13.78 8.42 -17.09
C GLN A 142 -14.68 9.26 -16.20
N GLY A 143 -16.00 9.15 -16.38
CA GLY A 143 -16.98 9.76 -15.47
C GLY A 143 -16.89 9.19 -14.06
N SER A 144 -17.01 10.04 -13.05
CA SER A 144 -16.88 9.65 -11.63
C SER A 144 -18.20 9.33 -10.94
N LEU A 145 -19.35 9.48 -11.62
CA LEU A 145 -20.66 9.15 -11.06
C LEU A 145 -20.71 7.71 -10.58
N GLY A 146 -21.12 7.39 -9.42
CA GLY A 146 -21.13 6.02 -8.89
C GLY A 146 -19.80 5.53 -8.32
N SER A 147 -18.78 6.40 -8.26
CA SER A 147 -17.48 6.08 -7.68
C SER A 147 -17.07 7.10 -6.61
N TRP A 148 -16.21 6.66 -5.69
CA TRP A 148 -15.36 7.53 -4.89
C TRP A 148 -14.10 7.82 -5.69
N ILE A 149 -13.58 9.03 -5.57
CA ILE A 149 -12.27 9.39 -6.14
C ILE A 149 -11.29 9.33 -4.99
N ILE A 150 -10.31 8.45 -5.12
CA ILE A 150 -9.19 8.30 -4.15
C ILE A 150 -7.88 8.62 -4.84
N GLU A 151 -6.89 9.02 -4.08
CA GLU A 151 -5.55 9.30 -4.59
C GLU A 151 -4.62 8.14 -4.23
N LEU A 152 -4.05 7.48 -5.24
CA LEU A 152 -3.17 6.32 -5.06
C LEU A 152 -1.70 6.70 -5.21
N PRO A 153 -0.81 6.17 -4.36
CA PRO A 153 0.62 6.30 -4.55
C PRO A 153 1.08 5.39 -5.69
N LEU A 154 1.93 5.91 -6.56
CA LEU A 154 2.57 5.20 -7.66
C LEU A 154 4.07 5.42 -7.61
N ARG A 155 4.82 4.48 -8.17
CA ARG A 155 6.25 4.61 -8.41
C ARG A 155 6.49 4.82 -9.90
N LEU A 156 7.19 5.90 -10.25
CA LEU A 156 7.65 6.15 -11.61
C LEU A 156 8.87 5.26 -11.94
N ASP A 157 9.24 5.14 -13.21
CA ASP A 157 10.36 4.32 -13.66
C ASP A 157 11.70 4.71 -13.02
N ASN A 158 11.87 6.00 -12.71
CA ASN A 158 13.04 6.51 -11.98
C ASN A 158 12.97 6.30 -10.45
N GLY A 159 11.93 5.65 -9.96
CA GLY A 159 11.74 5.36 -8.53
C GLY A 159 11.02 6.44 -7.73
N ILE A 160 10.75 7.60 -8.31
CA ILE A 160 10.10 8.72 -7.62
C ILE A 160 8.63 8.38 -7.32
N LEU A 161 8.19 8.76 -6.10
CA LEU A 161 6.80 8.69 -5.70
C LEU A 161 5.96 9.70 -6.49
N HIS A 162 4.84 9.26 -7.01
CA HIS A 162 3.84 10.08 -7.66
C HIS A 162 2.46 9.72 -7.13
N PHE A 163 1.50 10.62 -7.21
CA PHE A 163 0.11 10.37 -6.82
C PHE A 163 -0.81 10.52 -8.02
N LYS A 164 -1.75 9.58 -8.15
CA LYS A 164 -2.70 9.59 -9.26
C LYS A 164 -4.12 9.32 -8.75
N PRO A 165 -5.13 10.07 -9.23
CA PRO A 165 -6.51 9.77 -8.87
C PRO A 165 -6.94 8.44 -9.48
N ALA A 166 -7.76 7.71 -8.73
CA ALA A 166 -8.37 6.44 -9.13
C ALA A 166 -9.84 6.41 -8.73
N LEU A 167 -10.65 5.70 -9.49
CA LEU A 167 -12.05 5.47 -9.18
C LEU A 167 -12.21 4.21 -8.34
N LEU A 168 -12.95 4.32 -7.24
CA LEU A 168 -13.34 3.21 -6.38
C LEU A 168 -14.86 3.10 -6.39
N PRO A 169 -15.46 1.95 -6.78
CA PRO A 169 -16.91 1.83 -6.85
C PRO A 169 -17.59 2.21 -5.52
N ARG A 170 -18.71 2.91 -5.55
CA ARG A 170 -19.48 3.22 -4.33
C ARG A 170 -20.03 1.97 -3.65
N SER A 171 -20.19 0.88 -4.39
CA SER A 171 -20.55 -0.44 -3.87
C SER A 171 -19.41 -1.15 -3.14
N ALA A 172 -18.15 -0.66 -3.27
CA ALA A 172 -17.03 -1.23 -2.56
C ALA A 172 -17.19 -1.04 -1.04
N ASP A 173 -16.86 -2.09 -0.30
CA ASP A 173 -16.95 -2.11 1.17
C ASP A 173 -15.87 -1.21 1.78
N THR A 174 -16.26 0.03 2.09
CA THR A 174 -15.37 1.09 2.56
C THR A 174 -16.07 1.98 3.59
N ALA A 175 -15.29 2.66 4.44
CA ALA A 175 -15.78 3.61 5.43
C ALA A 175 -15.10 4.99 5.33
N PRO A 176 -15.76 6.09 5.74
CA PRO A 176 -15.17 7.43 5.77
C PRO A 176 -14.23 7.66 6.95
N ALA A 177 -14.21 6.75 7.91
CA ALA A 177 -13.37 6.80 9.11
C ALA A 177 -12.95 5.38 9.51
N PRO A 178 -11.91 5.21 10.35
CA PRO A 178 -11.58 3.92 10.94
C PRO A 178 -12.78 3.34 11.69
N LEU A 179 -13.00 2.04 11.56
CA LEU A 179 -14.03 1.36 12.33
C LEU A 179 -13.65 1.36 13.82
N PRO A 180 -14.60 1.65 14.74
CA PRO A 180 -14.33 1.50 16.17
C PRO A 180 -13.87 0.07 16.51
N ALA A 181 -12.89 -0.05 17.39
CA ALA A 181 -12.35 -1.35 17.86
C ALA A 181 -13.30 -2.03 18.84
N SER A 182 -14.57 -2.21 18.45
CA SER A 182 -15.55 -2.95 19.23
C SER A 182 -15.49 -4.45 18.91
N GLN A 183 -15.91 -5.29 19.88
CA GLN A 183 -15.98 -6.74 19.68
C GLN A 183 -16.81 -7.11 18.44
N ALA A 184 -17.97 -6.45 18.25
CA ALA A 184 -18.83 -6.68 17.10
C ALA A 184 -18.14 -6.38 15.77
N ASN A 185 -17.38 -5.27 15.69
CA ASN A 185 -16.62 -4.93 14.47
C ASN A 185 -15.46 -5.91 14.25
N LEU A 186 -14.71 -6.29 15.29
CA LEU A 186 -13.63 -7.25 15.20
C LEU A 186 -14.14 -8.59 14.65
N ILE A 187 -15.23 -9.13 15.22
CA ILE A 187 -15.86 -10.35 14.73
C ILE A 187 -16.30 -10.20 13.28
N ARG A 188 -17.06 -9.14 12.95
CA ARG A 188 -17.57 -8.90 11.59
C ARG A 188 -16.43 -8.81 10.56
N GLN A 189 -15.34 -8.12 10.88
CA GLN A 189 -14.20 -8.00 9.97
C GLN A 189 -13.46 -9.34 9.83
N SER A 190 -13.30 -10.11 10.90
CA SER A 190 -12.65 -11.43 10.84
C SER A 190 -13.41 -12.40 9.94
N PHE A 191 -14.74 -12.38 9.99
CA PHE A 191 -15.57 -13.24 9.13
C PHE A 191 -15.43 -12.94 7.63
N LYS A 192 -14.96 -11.75 7.24
CA LYS A 192 -14.70 -11.41 5.82
C LYS A 192 -13.50 -12.17 5.23
N PHE A 193 -12.67 -12.77 6.06
CA PHE A 193 -11.52 -13.57 5.65
C PHE A 193 -11.81 -15.07 5.62
N LEU A 194 -13.05 -15.51 5.90
CA LEU A 194 -13.40 -16.93 5.81
C LEU A 194 -13.23 -17.44 4.38
N GLY A 195 -12.39 -18.46 4.21
CA GLY A 195 -12.07 -19.05 2.92
C GLY A 195 -10.92 -18.34 2.18
N GLU A 196 -10.42 -17.22 2.70
CA GLU A 196 -9.19 -16.62 2.19
C GLU A 196 -7.98 -17.50 2.57
N ARG A 197 -7.01 -17.56 1.67
CA ARG A 197 -5.76 -18.28 1.90
C ARG A 197 -4.70 -17.29 2.40
N TYR A 198 -3.83 -17.75 3.29
CA TYR A 198 -2.70 -16.97 3.80
C TYR A 198 -1.76 -16.47 2.70
#